data_c19272978f83122296d862ca6438d5e8
#
_entry.id   c19272978f83122296d862ca6438d5e8
#
_cell.length_a   1.000
_cell.length_b   1.000
_cell.length_c   1.000
_cell.angle_alpha   90.00
_cell.angle_beta   90.00
_cell.angle_gamma   90.00
#
_symmetry.space_group_name_H-M   'P 1'
#
loop_
_entity.id
_entity.type
_entity.pdbx_description
1 polymer ?
#
loop_
_entity_poly.entity_id
_entity_poly.type
_entity_poly.pdbx_seq_one_letter_code
_entity_poly.pdbx_strand_id
1 'polypeptide(L)'
;MDPLAEHPKQIGSSPYIYVANNPINLIDPTGMIWERPEDKRRLESDIKSKIKSKIKSHEGEIANLTESLTKETKEKKINSINSQINDYKERIGLLNQSLNDVEMLDQDSRSYFLEDLPENATNAFVHADGGNIYIQGTNTSEHLHEIRHIGQFLENGRQLSTIPKDGFNRLKNPGKTLEQATFNEVQAYQIQAAYGGNGSVGMQNVNFIKDIDAAKINRNKRHSDGTAMYKFIEDYLKGQKK
;
A
#
# COMPACT_ATOMS: atom_id res chain seq x y z
N MET A 1 29.07 18.68 -6.80
CA MET A 1 28.09 19.80 -6.76
C MET A 1 26.72 19.14 -6.86
N ASP A 2 25.79 19.49 -5.99
CA ASP A 2 24.41 18.99 -6.02
C ASP A 2 23.77 19.37 -7.36
N PRO A 3 23.25 18.42 -8.16
CA PRO A 3 22.59 18.71 -9.45
C PRO A 3 21.31 19.53 -9.31
N LEU A 4 20.75 19.64 -8.10
CA LEU A 4 19.55 20.44 -7.81
C LEU A 4 19.87 21.73 -7.04
N ALA A 5 21.12 22.17 -6.98
CA ALA A 5 21.52 23.38 -6.25
C ALA A 5 20.73 24.65 -6.62
N GLU A 6 20.15 24.69 -7.83
CA GLU A 6 19.32 25.80 -8.32
C GLU A 6 17.80 25.56 -8.12
N HIS A 7 17.42 24.42 -7.49
CA HIS A 7 16.00 24.15 -7.22
C HIS A 7 15.40 25.25 -6.32
N PRO A 8 14.19 25.79 -6.63
CA PRO A 8 13.59 26.92 -5.91
C PRO A 8 13.56 26.81 -4.39
N LYS A 9 13.48 25.60 -3.86
CA LYS A 9 13.48 25.32 -2.42
C LYS A 9 14.89 25.33 -1.78
N GLN A 10 15.94 25.34 -2.59
CA GLN A 10 17.33 25.38 -2.14
C GLN A 10 18.00 26.76 -2.31
N ILE A 11 17.30 27.75 -2.89
CA ILE A 11 17.84 29.12 -3.15
C ILE A 11 18.34 29.79 -1.85
N GLY A 12 17.82 29.42 -0.68
CA GLY A 12 18.26 29.91 0.61
C GLY A 12 19.44 29.14 1.24
N SER A 13 19.96 28.13 0.57
CA SER A 13 20.99 27.23 1.08
C SER A 13 22.22 27.27 0.19
N SER A 14 23.39 26.96 0.77
CA SER A 14 24.62 26.84 -0.03
C SER A 14 24.49 25.68 -1.04
N PRO A 15 24.89 25.85 -2.31
CA PRO A 15 24.90 24.76 -3.30
C PRO A 15 25.87 23.60 -2.96
N TYR A 16 26.63 23.73 -1.88
CA TYR A 16 27.55 22.71 -1.35
C TYR A 16 27.03 22.02 -0.09
N ILE A 17 25.77 22.27 0.32
CA ILE A 17 25.15 21.51 1.40
C ILE A 17 24.91 20.07 0.91
N TYR A 18 25.51 19.11 1.63
CA TYR A 18 25.29 17.68 1.44
C TYR A 18 24.44 17.15 2.59
N VAL A 19 23.31 16.51 2.26
CA VAL A 19 22.36 15.92 3.22
C VAL A 19 22.02 16.85 4.41
N ALA A 20 21.74 18.12 4.12
CA ALA A 20 21.41 19.15 5.12
C ALA A 20 22.48 19.27 6.25
N ASN A 21 23.76 19.07 5.93
CA ASN A 21 24.88 19.00 6.88
C ASN A 21 24.76 17.86 7.91
N ASN A 22 24.03 16.81 7.63
CA ASN A 22 23.86 15.66 8.52
C ASN A 22 24.15 14.31 7.80
N PRO A 23 25.40 14.11 7.32
CA PRO A 23 25.77 12.92 6.53
C PRO A 23 25.77 11.62 7.33
N ILE A 24 25.64 11.68 8.66
CA ILE A 24 25.58 10.49 9.52
C ILE A 24 24.18 9.88 9.52
N ASN A 25 23.14 10.72 9.44
CA ASN A 25 21.75 10.30 9.57
C ASN A 25 20.98 10.33 8.23
N LEU A 26 21.53 10.98 7.20
CA LEU A 26 20.91 11.12 5.91
C LEU A 26 21.86 10.60 4.82
N ILE A 27 21.39 9.67 4.03
CA ILE A 27 22.08 9.21 2.82
C ILE A 27 21.34 9.83 1.64
N ASP A 28 22.04 10.64 0.86
CA ASP A 28 21.52 11.22 -0.37
C ASP A 28 22.26 10.65 -1.59
N PRO A 29 21.82 9.50 -2.13
CA PRO A 29 22.47 8.87 -3.28
C PRO A 29 22.30 9.65 -4.58
N THR A 30 21.36 10.60 -4.64
CA THR A 30 20.98 11.34 -5.86
C THR A 30 21.37 12.80 -5.82
N GLY A 31 21.82 13.33 -4.66
CA GLY A 31 21.99 14.76 -4.43
C GLY A 31 20.66 15.50 -4.22
N MET A 32 19.54 14.75 -4.09
CA MET A 32 18.22 15.30 -3.81
C MET A 32 17.91 15.16 -2.32
N ILE A 33 17.68 16.26 -1.63
CA ILE A 33 17.30 16.26 -0.21
C ILE A 33 15.82 15.89 -0.09
N TRP A 34 15.51 14.93 0.78
CA TRP A 34 14.13 14.73 1.22
C TRP A 34 13.61 16.03 1.83
N GLU A 35 12.56 16.59 1.25
CA GLU A 35 12.03 17.88 1.69
C GLU A 35 11.54 17.85 3.15
N ARG A 36 11.11 16.67 3.62
CA ARG A 36 10.74 16.42 5.01
C ARG A 36 11.43 15.14 5.49
N PRO A 37 12.54 15.26 6.24
CA PRO A 37 13.25 14.11 6.83
C PRO A 37 12.36 13.22 7.71
N GLU A 38 11.29 13.78 8.28
CA GLU A 38 10.28 13.05 9.04
C GLU A 38 9.52 12.03 8.20
N ASP A 39 9.21 12.30 6.93
CA ASP A 39 8.49 11.35 6.08
C ASP A 39 9.36 10.13 5.74
N LYS A 40 10.66 10.32 5.52
CA LYS A 40 11.59 9.18 5.38
C LYS A 40 11.66 8.36 6.66
N ARG A 41 11.75 8.99 7.82
CA ARG A 41 11.72 8.30 9.11
C ARG A 41 10.40 7.57 9.32
N ARG A 42 9.26 8.15 8.92
CA ARG A 42 7.95 7.50 8.98
C ARG A 42 7.89 6.26 8.07
N LEU A 43 8.40 6.33 6.84
CA LEU A 43 8.51 5.17 5.96
C LEU A 43 9.35 4.04 6.58
N GLU A 44 10.48 4.38 7.19
CA GLU A 44 11.38 3.39 7.79
C GLU A 44 10.90 2.91 9.17
N SER A 45 10.57 3.82 10.09
CA SER A 45 10.20 3.45 11.46
C SER A 45 8.76 3.01 11.56
N ASP A 46 7.82 3.77 10.99
CA ASP A 46 6.40 3.50 11.19
C ASP A 46 5.87 2.47 10.21
N ILE A 47 6.29 2.49 8.97
CA ILE A 47 5.80 1.54 7.97
C ILE A 47 6.65 0.29 7.93
N LYS A 48 7.92 0.35 7.56
CA LYS A 48 8.79 -0.84 7.44
C LYS A 48 8.89 -1.62 8.74
N SER A 49 9.07 -0.94 9.88
CA SER A 49 9.17 -1.59 11.21
C SER A 49 7.86 -2.27 11.61
N LYS A 50 6.72 -1.60 11.40
CA LYS A 50 5.40 -2.17 11.70
C LYS A 50 5.08 -3.36 10.81
N ILE A 51 5.42 -3.32 9.51
CA ILE A 51 5.25 -4.46 8.60
C ILE A 51 6.08 -5.66 9.10
N LYS A 52 7.38 -5.46 9.40
CA LYS A 52 8.26 -6.52 9.92
C LYS A 52 7.75 -7.11 11.23
N SER A 53 7.24 -6.28 12.13
CA SER A 53 6.63 -6.73 13.38
C SER A 53 5.37 -7.58 13.11
N LYS A 54 4.57 -7.20 12.12
CA LYS A 54 3.37 -7.96 11.74
C LYS A 54 3.71 -9.29 11.08
N ILE A 55 4.73 -9.35 10.23
CA ILE A 55 5.25 -10.59 9.66
C ILE A 55 5.67 -11.53 10.79
N LYS A 56 6.47 -11.06 11.75
CA LYS A 56 6.90 -11.85 12.90
C LYS A 56 5.73 -12.37 13.74
N SER A 57 4.68 -11.56 13.90
CA SER A 57 3.43 -12.00 14.56
C SER A 57 2.77 -13.15 13.80
N HIS A 58 2.67 -13.08 12.48
CA HIS A 58 2.10 -14.15 11.67
C HIS A 58 2.95 -15.42 11.66
N GLU A 59 4.28 -15.29 11.68
CA GLU A 59 5.19 -16.43 11.84
C GLU A 59 4.96 -17.14 13.20
N GLY A 60 4.75 -16.37 14.27
CA GLY A 60 4.38 -16.91 15.58
C GLY A 60 3.07 -17.70 15.57
N GLU A 61 2.04 -17.16 14.87
CA GLU A 61 0.77 -17.88 14.72
C GLU A 61 0.92 -19.18 13.92
N ILE A 62 1.74 -19.19 12.86
CA ILE A 62 2.06 -20.40 12.10
C ILE A 62 2.73 -21.44 13.00
N ALA A 63 3.68 -21.03 13.85
CA ALA A 63 4.36 -21.95 14.78
C ALA A 63 3.36 -22.58 15.77
N ASN A 64 2.48 -21.79 16.39
CA ASN A 64 1.44 -22.23 17.31
C ASN A 64 0.45 -23.22 16.65
N LEU A 65 0.02 -22.91 15.43
CA LEU A 65 -0.88 -23.77 14.65
C LEU A 65 -0.19 -25.07 14.24
N THR A 66 1.09 -25.01 13.87
CA THR A 66 1.89 -26.20 13.52
C THR A 66 2.07 -27.12 14.72
N GLU A 67 2.33 -26.57 15.91
CA GLU A 67 2.36 -27.38 17.14
C GLU A 67 1.00 -28.01 17.43
N SER A 68 -0.10 -27.27 17.28
CA SER A 68 -1.45 -27.79 17.44
C SER A 68 -1.77 -28.92 16.47
N LEU A 69 -1.26 -28.82 15.24
CA LEU A 69 -1.44 -29.84 14.20
C LEU A 69 -0.81 -31.18 14.58
N THR A 70 0.34 -31.17 15.27
CA THR A 70 1.00 -32.43 15.71
C THR A 70 0.18 -33.22 16.73
N LYS A 71 -0.74 -32.58 17.42
CA LYS A 71 -1.57 -33.14 18.47
C LYS A 71 -3.00 -33.49 18.03
N GLU A 72 -3.40 -33.06 16.83
CA GLU A 72 -4.76 -33.20 16.34
C GLU A 72 -4.93 -34.49 15.50
N THR A 73 -6.00 -35.20 15.72
CA THR A 73 -6.31 -36.48 15.01
C THR A 73 -7.57 -36.39 14.15
N LYS A 74 -8.40 -35.36 14.35
CA LYS A 74 -9.66 -35.20 13.62
C LYS A 74 -9.41 -34.51 12.29
N GLU A 75 -9.65 -35.19 11.18
CA GLU A 75 -9.40 -34.70 9.83
C GLU A 75 -10.01 -33.32 9.55
N LYS A 76 -11.24 -33.07 9.98
CA LYS A 76 -11.89 -31.75 9.80
C LYS A 76 -11.12 -30.62 10.49
N LYS A 77 -10.55 -30.87 11.68
CA LYS A 77 -9.76 -29.88 12.39
C LYS A 77 -8.38 -29.70 11.76
N ILE A 78 -7.74 -30.78 11.32
CA ILE A 78 -6.49 -30.76 10.56
C ILE A 78 -6.64 -29.87 9.32
N ASN A 79 -7.71 -30.08 8.54
CA ASN A 79 -8.00 -29.26 7.35
C ASN A 79 -8.22 -27.76 7.68
N SER A 80 -8.91 -27.49 8.80
CA SER A 80 -9.10 -26.12 9.28
C SER A 80 -7.79 -25.45 9.68
N ILE A 81 -6.92 -26.14 10.42
CA ILE A 81 -5.60 -25.64 10.84
C ILE A 81 -4.72 -25.39 9.62
N ASN A 82 -4.67 -26.31 8.67
CA ASN A 82 -3.91 -26.14 7.43
C ASN A 82 -4.39 -24.94 6.62
N SER A 83 -5.71 -24.71 6.56
CA SER A 83 -6.26 -23.52 5.89
C SER A 83 -5.83 -22.22 6.56
N GLN A 84 -5.76 -22.18 7.89
CA GLN A 84 -5.28 -21.01 8.63
C GLN A 84 -3.77 -20.78 8.42
N ILE A 85 -2.97 -21.85 8.45
CA ILE A 85 -1.52 -21.76 8.18
C ILE A 85 -1.29 -21.19 6.77
N ASN A 86 -2.04 -21.65 5.78
CA ASN A 86 -1.92 -21.15 4.41
C ASN A 86 -2.32 -19.66 4.31
N ASP A 87 -3.38 -19.22 5.00
CA ASP A 87 -3.77 -17.81 5.04
C ASP A 87 -2.66 -16.93 5.66
N TYR A 88 -2.06 -17.35 6.77
CA TYR A 88 -0.94 -16.60 7.34
C TYR A 88 0.28 -16.53 6.42
N LYS A 89 0.57 -17.60 5.67
CA LYS A 89 1.63 -17.58 4.63
C LYS A 89 1.32 -16.60 3.51
N GLU A 90 0.07 -16.55 3.03
CA GLU A 90 -0.38 -15.55 2.06
C GLU A 90 -0.23 -14.12 2.60
N ARG A 91 -0.64 -13.86 3.86
CA ARG A 91 -0.46 -12.55 4.52
C ARG A 91 1.00 -12.14 4.57
N ILE A 92 1.90 -13.05 4.93
CA ILE A 92 3.34 -12.79 4.95
C ILE A 92 3.84 -12.45 3.54
N GLY A 93 3.41 -13.18 2.51
CA GLY A 93 3.75 -12.87 1.12
C GLY A 93 3.33 -11.46 0.70
N LEU A 94 2.10 -11.06 1.02
CA LEU A 94 1.58 -9.71 0.74
C LEU A 94 2.31 -8.61 1.52
N LEU A 95 2.68 -8.87 2.77
CA LEU A 95 3.44 -7.92 3.58
C LEU A 95 4.89 -7.78 3.08
N ASN A 96 5.51 -8.85 2.60
CA ASN A 96 6.81 -8.77 1.92
C ASN A 96 6.70 -7.97 0.61
N GLN A 97 5.60 -8.12 -0.15
CA GLN A 97 5.33 -7.25 -1.30
C GLN A 97 5.26 -5.77 -0.88
N SER A 98 4.60 -5.46 0.23
CA SER A 98 4.57 -4.09 0.76
C SER A 98 5.95 -3.56 1.13
N LEU A 99 6.85 -4.40 1.66
CA LEU A 99 8.24 -3.99 1.91
C LEU A 99 8.96 -3.66 0.60
N ASN A 100 8.77 -4.46 -0.44
CA ASN A 100 9.34 -4.20 -1.76
C ASN A 100 8.76 -2.91 -2.37
N ASP A 101 7.46 -2.68 -2.23
CA ASP A 101 6.82 -1.44 -2.70
C ASP A 101 7.45 -0.22 -2.02
N VAL A 102 7.60 -0.24 -0.69
CA VAL A 102 8.24 0.85 0.06
C VAL A 102 9.70 1.05 -0.35
N GLU A 103 10.43 -0.03 -0.64
CA GLU A 103 11.81 0.06 -1.12
C GLU A 103 11.89 0.67 -2.51
N MET A 104 10.95 0.36 -3.40
CA MET A 104 10.86 1.02 -4.71
C MET A 104 10.58 2.52 -4.59
N LEU A 105 9.74 2.95 -3.63
CA LEU A 105 9.52 4.37 -3.36
C LEU A 105 10.81 5.06 -2.85
N ASP A 106 11.58 4.37 -2.01
CA ASP A 106 12.83 4.90 -1.45
C ASP A 106 13.94 5.03 -2.52
N GLN A 107 13.86 4.24 -3.59
CA GLN A 107 14.80 4.27 -4.73
C GLN A 107 14.33 5.17 -5.89
N ASP A 108 13.08 5.62 -5.88
CA ASP A 108 12.53 6.49 -6.92
C ASP A 108 13.01 7.93 -6.73
N SER A 109 13.23 8.64 -7.83
CA SER A 109 13.72 10.02 -7.84
C SER A 109 12.70 11.06 -7.38
N ARG A 110 11.45 10.68 -7.19
CA ARG A 110 10.36 11.57 -6.75
C ARG A 110 10.30 11.68 -5.24
N SER A 111 9.81 12.80 -4.74
CA SER A 111 9.54 12.98 -3.32
C SER A 111 8.17 12.43 -2.95
N TYR A 112 8.11 11.59 -1.92
CA TYR A 112 6.89 10.98 -1.41
C TYR A 112 6.57 11.50 -0.01
N PHE A 113 5.32 11.87 0.22
CA PHE A 113 4.83 12.42 1.48
C PHE A 113 3.70 11.56 2.02
N LEU A 114 3.80 11.17 3.30
CA LEU A 114 2.72 10.48 4.00
C LEU A 114 1.85 11.51 4.72
N GLU A 115 0.58 11.57 4.36
CA GLU A 115 -0.38 12.46 4.97
C GLU A 115 -1.44 11.69 5.74
N ASP A 116 -1.58 12.00 7.04
CA ASP A 116 -2.62 11.43 7.86
C ASP A 116 -3.92 12.20 7.65
N LEU A 117 -4.95 11.49 7.23
CA LEU A 117 -6.30 12.01 7.17
C LEU A 117 -6.98 11.89 8.54
N PRO A 118 -7.95 12.76 8.85
CA PRO A 118 -8.80 12.59 10.03
C PRO A 118 -9.48 11.20 10.03
N GLU A 119 -9.70 10.60 11.21
CA GLU A 119 -10.30 9.26 11.33
C GLU A 119 -11.67 9.12 10.65
N ASN A 120 -12.40 10.23 10.50
CA ASN A 120 -13.70 10.26 9.82
C ASN A 120 -13.59 10.49 8.30
N ALA A 121 -12.40 10.59 7.73
CA ALA A 121 -12.21 10.70 6.30
C ALA A 121 -12.71 9.42 5.60
N THR A 122 -13.42 9.60 4.51
CA THR A 122 -14.07 8.47 3.81
C THR A 122 -13.22 7.84 2.73
N ASN A 123 -12.17 8.51 2.29
CA ASN A 123 -11.36 8.08 1.15
C ASN A 123 -9.88 8.42 1.35
N ALA A 124 -9.05 7.39 1.43
CA ALA A 124 -7.61 7.51 1.18
C ALA A 124 -7.36 7.60 -0.33
N PHE A 125 -6.31 8.28 -0.75
CA PHE A 125 -5.89 8.33 -2.16
C PHE A 125 -4.46 8.86 -2.31
N VAL A 126 -3.88 8.62 -3.49
CA VAL A 126 -2.62 9.24 -3.90
C VAL A 126 -2.88 10.38 -4.87
N HIS A 127 -2.20 11.50 -4.69
CA HIS A 127 -2.22 12.60 -5.65
C HIS A 127 -0.82 13.18 -5.90
N ALA A 128 -0.66 13.86 -7.02
CA ALA A 128 0.57 14.56 -7.38
C ALA A 128 0.35 16.06 -7.41
N ASP A 129 1.32 16.82 -6.89
CA ASP A 129 1.38 18.27 -6.98
C ASP A 129 2.84 18.71 -7.11
N GLY A 130 3.14 19.53 -8.14
CA GLY A 130 4.47 20.10 -8.38
C GLY A 130 5.61 19.07 -8.50
N GLY A 131 5.32 17.83 -8.92
CA GLY A 131 6.29 16.73 -8.99
C GLY A 131 6.39 15.89 -7.71
N ASN A 132 5.77 16.32 -6.64
CA ASN A 132 5.67 15.60 -5.38
C ASN A 132 4.48 14.63 -5.39
N ILE A 133 4.60 13.51 -4.67
CA ILE A 133 3.56 12.49 -4.53
C ILE A 133 3.09 12.44 -3.08
N TYR A 134 1.82 12.66 -2.87
CA TYR A 134 1.19 12.64 -1.54
C TYR A 134 0.35 11.39 -1.38
N ILE A 135 0.64 10.62 -0.34
CA ILE A 135 -0.02 9.36 -0.01
C ILE A 135 -0.88 9.62 1.21
N GLN A 136 -2.18 9.70 1.02
CA GLN A 136 -3.14 10.01 2.09
C GLN A 136 -3.77 8.75 2.65
N GLY A 137 -3.91 8.69 3.97
CA GLY A 137 -4.58 7.58 4.67
C GLY A 137 -4.87 7.94 6.12
N THR A 138 -5.84 7.29 6.75
CA THR A 138 -6.17 7.49 8.16
C THR A 138 -5.28 6.65 9.09
N ASN A 139 -4.62 5.63 8.54
CA ASN A 139 -3.80 4.68 9.30
C ASN A 139 -2.81 3.93 8.38
N THR A 140 -1.90 3.19 9.00
CA THR A 140 -0.86 2.43 8.28
C THR A 140 -1.43 1.48 7.21
N SER A 141 -2.56 0.82 7.47
CA SER A 141 -3.12 -0.15 6.52
C SER A 141 -3.67 0.51 5.26
N GLU A 142 -4.21 1.72 5.36
CA GLU A 142 -4.64 2.52 4.21
C GLU A 142 -3.45 3.08 3.45
N HIS A 143 -2.41 3.56 4.15
CA HIS A 143 -1.17 3.93 3.48
C HIS A 143 -0.59 2.77 2.67
N LEU A 144 -0.62 1.52 3.19
CA LEU A 144 -0.13 0.35 2.44
C LEU A 144 -0.97 0.04 1.21
N HIS A 145 -2.29 0.25 1.25
CA HIS A 145 -3.16 0.14 0.09
C HIS A 145 -2.73 1.12 -1.01
N GLU A 146 -2.53 2.38 -0.65
CA GLU A 146 -2.14 3.43 -1.59
C GLU A 146 -0.70 3.26 -2.10
N ILE A 147 0.23 2.84 -1.23
CA ILE A 147 1.61 2.49 -1.60
C ILE A 147 1.63 1.37 -2.64
N ARG A 148 0.74 0.35 -2.50
CA ARG A 148 0.64 -0.72 -3.49
C ARG A 148 0.29 -0.19 -4.87
N HIS A 149 -0.61 0.78 -4.99
CA HIS A 149 -0.93 1.38 -6.29
C HIS A 149 0.27 2.06 -6.94
N ILE A 150 1.12 2.72 -6.15
CA ILE A 150 2.39 3.28 -6.66
C ILE A 150 3.32 2.15 -7.09
N GLY A 151 3.52 1.12 -6.25
CA GLY A 151 4.34 -0.05 -6.55
C GLY A 151 3.94 -0.71 -7.87
N GLN A 152 2.65 -0.86 -8.14
CA GLN A 152 2.13 -1.43 -9.40
C GLN A 152 2.52 -0.62 -10.65
N PHE A 153 2.77 0.68 -10.53
CA PHE A 153 3.37 1.46 -11.62
C PHE A 153 4.88 1.19 -11.73
N LEU A 154 5.59 1.25 -10.60
CA LEU A 154 7.05 1.15 -10.55
C LEU A 154 7.56 -0.23 -10.99
N GLU A 155 6.92 -1.32 -10.55
CA GLU A 155 7.22 -2.69 -10.98
C GLU A 155 7.23 -2.87 -12.50
N ASN A 156 6.44 -2.12 -13.20
CA ASN A 156 6.32 -2.20 -14.66
C ASN A 156 7.16 -1.15 -15.39
N GLY A 157 8.05 -0.43 -14.69
CA GLY A 157 8.84 0.66 -15.25
C GLY A 157 7.98 1.79 -15.82
N ARG A 158 6.75 1.96 -15.32
CA ARG A 158 5.81 2.96 -15.82
C ARG A 158 5.92 4.26 -15.05
N GLN A 159 5.73 5.34 -15.75
CA GLN A 159 5.54 6.64 -15.12
C GLN A 159 4.17 6.70 -14.43
N LEU A 160 4.12 7.32 -13.26
CA LEU A 160 2.85 7.59 -12.57
C LEU A 160 1.96 8.45 -13.48
N SER A 161 0.71 8.04 -13.62
CA SER A 161 -0.30 8.74 -14.41
C SER A 161 -1.41 9.21 -13.50
N THR A 162 -1.77 10.47 -13.62
CA THR A 162 -2.81 11.10 -12.81
C THR A 162 -4.00 11.58 -13.65
N ILE A 163 -5.11 11.80 -12.99
CA ILE A 163 -6.30 12.46 -13.56
C ILE A 163 -6.80 13.55 -12.62
N PRO A 164 -7.25 14.69 -13.13
CA PRO A 164 -7.93 15.69 -12.32
C PRO A 164 -9.22 15.09 -11.73
N LYS A 165 -9.35 15.13 -10.42
CA LYS A 165 -10.54 14.69 -9.70
C LYS A 165 -10.64 15.38 -8.33
N ASP A 166 -11.79 15.98 -8.04
CA ASP A 166 -12.10 16.66 -6.76
C ASP A 166 -11.03 17.70 -6.35
N GLY A 167 -10.48 18.46 -7.33
CA GLY A 167 -9.45 19.47 -7.10
C GLY A 167 -8.02 18.94 -7.00
N PHE A 168 -7.80 17.64 -7.11
CA PHE A 168 -6.48 16.98 -7.05
C PHE A 168 -6.12 16.27 -8.35
N ASN A 169 -4.84 16.13 -8.63
CA ASN A 169 -4.33 15.24 -9.67
C ASN A 169 -4.16 13.84 -9.06
N ARG A 170 -5.25 13.06 -8.97
CA ARG A 170 -5.25 11.75 -8.33
C ARG A 170 -4.58 10.70 -9.20
N LEU A 171 -3.85 9.76 -8.55
CA LEU A 171 -3.24 8.63 -9.24
C LEU A 171 -4.31 7.78 -9.92
N LYS A 172 -4.06 7.42 -11.18
CA LYS A 172 -4.88 6.45 -11.90
C LYS A 172 -4.59 5.03 -11.41
N ASN A 173 -5.57 4.13 -11.57
CA ASN A 173 -5.26 2.70 -11.48
C ASN A 173 -4.32 2.31 -12.64
N PRO A 174 -3.18 1.60 -12.39
CA PRO A 174 -2.20 1.28 -13.42
C PRO A 174 -2.65 0.22 -14.43
N GLY A 175 -3.79 -0.43 -14.23
CA GLY A 175 -4.32 -1.45 -15.12
C GLY A 175 -4.67 -0.91 -16.51
N LYS A 176 -4.20 -1.58 -17.57
CA LYS A 176 -4.53 -1.25 -18.98
C LYS A 176 -5.85 -1.84 -19.44
N THR A 177 -6.32 -2.90 -18.79
CA THR A 177 -7.59 -3.58 -19.03
C THR A 177 -8.44 -3.56 -17.78
N LEU A 178 -9.74 -3.83 -17.92
CA LEU A 178 -10.65 -3.96 -16.76
C LEU A 178 -10.19 -5.06 -15.81
N GLU A 179 -9.68 -6.17 -16.35
CA GLU A 179 -9.15 -7.28 -15.56
C GLU A 179 -7.93 -6.85 -14.74
N GLN A 180 -6.94 -6.22 -15.37
CA GLN A 180 -5.75 -5.72 -14.68
C GLN A 180 -6.09 -4.66 -13.62
N ALA A 181 -6.98 -3.73 -13.95
CA ALA A 181 -7.42 -2.70 -13.01
C ALA A 181 -8.13 -3.32 -11.80
N THR A 182 -8.97 -4.34 -12.04
CA THR A 182 -9.66 -5.10 -10.99
C THR A 182 -8.68 -5.89 -10.12
N PHE A 183 -7.73 -6.58 -10.74
CA PHE A 183 -6.69 -7.32 -10.03
C PHE A 183 -5.84 -6.41 -9.14
N ASN A 184 -5.45 -5.24 -9.65
CA ASN A 184 -4.66 -4.26 -8.90
C ASN A 184 -5.40 -3.81 -7.64
N GLU A 185 -6.68 -3.54 -7.74
CA GLU A 185 -7.52 -3.12 -6.62
C GLU A 185 -7.70 -4.25 -5.59
N VAL A 186 -7.97 -5.49 -6.07
CA VAL A 186 -8.05 -6.67 -5.20
C VAL A 186 -6.77 -6.83 -4.40
N GLN A 187 -5.62 -6.73 -5.04
CA GLN A 187 -4.32 -6.88 -4.40
C GLN A 187 -4.06 -5.79 -3.34
N ALA A 188 -4.43 -4.53 -3.62
CA ALA A 188 -4.30 -3.44 -2.66
C ALA A 188 -5.15 -3.68 -1.39
N TYR A 189 -6.40 -4.15 -1.55
CA TYR A 189 -7.24 -4.53 -0.42
C TYR A 189 -6.73 -5.77 0.33
N GLN A 190 -6.15 -6.74 -0.36
CA GLN A 190 -5.53 -7.91 0.27
C GLN A 190 -4.33 -7.50 1.13
N ILE A 191 -3.49 -6.60 0.66
CA ILE A 191 -2.38 -6.02 1.45
C ILE A 191 -2.90 -5.29 2.68
N GLN A 192 -3.90 -4.44 2.51
CA GLN A 192 -4.54 -3.72 3.61
C GLN A 192 -5.03 -4.70 4.69
N ALA A 193 -5.70 -5.79 4.29
CA ALA A 193 -6.20 -6.81 5.21
C ALA A 193 -5.09 -7.68 5.81
N ALA A 194 -4.02 -7.96 5.07
CA ALA A 194 -2.86 -8.71 5.58
C ALA A 194 -2.18 -8.01 6.73
N TYR A 195 -2.11 -6.68 6.69
CA TYR A 195 -1.61 -5.88 7.81
C TYR A 195 -2.56 -5.93 9.02
N GLY A 196 -3.83 -6.23 8.84
CA GLY A 196 -4.86 -6.27 9.89
C GLY A 196 -5.59 -4.94 10.05
N GLY A 197 -5.58 -4.11 9.02
CA GLY A 197 -6.46 -2.96 8.94
C GLY A 197 -7.90 -3.44 8.82
N ASN A 198 -8.76 -2.99 9.73
CA ASN A 198 -10.21 -3.01 9.53
C ASN A 198 -10.54 -2.04 8.39
N GLY A 199 -9.85 -2.25 7.26
CA GLY A 199 -9.88 -1.37 6.13
C GLY A 199 -11.29 -1.09 5.73
N SER A 200 -11.56 0.17 5.62
CA SER A 200 -12.78 0.79 5.11
C SER A 200 -14.01 -0.11 5.13
N VAL A 201 -15.09 0.44 5.61
CA VAL A 201 -16.43 -0.15 5.68
C VAL A 201 -16.63 -1.28 4.66
N GLY A 202 -16.85 -2.50 5.13
CA GLY A 202 -17.22 -3.65 4.32
C GLY A 202 -16.17 -4.73 4.10
N MET A 203 -14.87 -4.51 4.39
CA MET A 203 -13.86 -5.59 4.40
C MET A 203 -13.67 -6.19 5.81
N GLN A 204 -14.42 -5.72 6.79
CA GLN A 204 -14.57 -6.32 8.10
C GLN A 204 -15.15 -7.74 7.93
N ASN A 205 -14.69 -8.70 8.71
CA ASN A 205 -15.15 -10.10 8.65
C ASN A 205 -14.66 -10.94 7.45
N VAL A 206 -13.49 -10.63 6.93
CA VAL A 206 -12.80 -11.54 6.01
C VAL A 206 -11.96 -12.50 6.84
N ASN A 207 -12.35 -13.77 6.89
CA ASN A 207 -11.62 -14.79 7.63
C ASN A 207 -10.29 -15.15 6.93
N PHE A 208 -10.29 -15.16 5.60
CA PHE A 208 -9.14 -15.51 4.79
C PHE A 208 -8.87 -14.45 3.71
N ILE A 209 -7.60 -14.19 3.42
CA ILE A 209 -7.18 -13.21 2.40
C ILE A 209 -7.77 -13.54 1.03
N LYS A 210 -7.85 -14.82 0.66
CA LYS A 210 -8.45 -15.29 -0.60
C LYS A 210 -9.93 -14.92 -0.77
N ASP A 211 -10.64 -14.61 0.32
CA ASP A 211 -12.06 -14.20 0.27
C ASP A 211 -12.22 -12.72 -0.17
N ILE A 212 -11.10 -11.98 -0.27
CA ILE A 212 -11.07 -10.64 -0.85
C ILE A 212 -10.91 -10.78 -2.35
N ASP A 213 -12.03 -10.73 -3.05
CA ASP A 213 -12.13 -10.79 -4.50
C ASP A 213 -12.89 -9.59 -5.07
N ALA A 214 -12.96 -9.52 -6.39
CA ALA A 214 -13.68 -8.47 -7.10
C ALA A 214 -15.17 -8.40 -6.71
N ALA A 215 -15.82 -9.55 -6.48
CA ALA A 215 -17.23 -9.60 -6.10
C ALA A 215 -17.46 -9.07 -4.69
N LYS A 216 -16.54 -9.38 -3.76
CA LYS A 216 -16.57 -8.86 -2.39
C LYS A 216 -16.39 -7.34 -2.38
N ILE A 217 -15.39 -6.82 -3.11
CA ILE A 217 -15.14 -5.39 -3.23
C ILE A 217 -16.36 -4.69 -3.83
N ASN A 218 -16.88 -5.19 -4.93
CA ASN A 218 -18.03 -4.57 -5.61
C ASN A 218 -19.30 -4.55 -4.74
N ARG A 219 -19.52 -5.57 -3.88
CA ARG A 219 -20.65 -5.57 -2.94
C ARG A 219 -20.50 -4.55 -1.82
N ASN A 220 -19.29 -4.40 -1.31
CA ASN A 220 -19.04 -3.65 -0.07
C ASN A 220 -18.64 -2.19 -0.31
N LYS A 221 -18.13 -1.87 -1.50
CA LYS A 221 -17.69 -0.53 -1.88
C LYS A 221 -18.73 0.13 -2.79
N ARG A 222 -19.74 0.72 -2.15
CA ARG A 222 -20.81 1.43 -2.83
C ARG A 222 -21.02 2.82 -2.23
N HIS A 223 -21.44 3.75 -3.09
CA HIS A 223 -21.93 5.04 -2.67
C HIS A 223 -23.27 4.91 -1.89
N SER A 224 -23.68 5.96 -1.20
CA SER A 224 -24.94 5.98 -0.45
C SER A 224 -26.17 5.74 -1.31
N ASP A 225 -26.10 6.06 -2.60
CA ASP A 225 -27.16 5.83 -3.59
C ASP A 225 -27.14 4.38 -4.16
N GLY A 226 -26.26 3.53 -3.67
CA GLY A 226 -26.10 2.14 -4.09
C GLY A 226 -25.29 1.94 -5.35
N THR A 227 -24.76 2.99 -5.99
CA THR A 227 -23.88 2.85 -7.15
C THR A 227 -22.50 2.32 -6.75
N ALA A 228 -21.84 1.58 -7.67
CA ALA A 228 -20.51 1.02 -7.39
C ALA A 228 -19.46 2.13 -7.30
N MET A 229 -18.64 2.14 -6.24
CA MET A 229 -17.49 3.06 -6.13
C MET A 229 -16.44 2.78 -7.22
N TYR A 230 -16.29 1.52 -7.59
CA TYR A 230 -15.36 1.06 -8.63
C TYR A 230 -16.14 0.56 -9.84
N LYS A 231 -16.57 1.49 -10.71
CA LYS A 231 -17.33 1.16 -11.92
C LYS A 231 -16.63 0.13 -12.81
N PHE A 232 -15.30 0.17 -12.92
CA PHE A 232 -14.52 -0.78 -13.70
C PHE A 232 -14.58 -2.21 -13.15
N ILE A 233 -14.70 -2.41 -11.82
CA ILE A 233 -14.88 -3.74 -11.21
C ILE A 233 -16.29 -4.27 -11.57
N GLU A 234 -17.29 -3.42 -11.47
CA GLU A 234 -18.66 -3.81 -11.85
C GLU A 234 -18.75 -4.22 -13.31
N ASP A 235 -18.10 -3.47 -14.21
CA ASP A 235 -18.07 -3.78 -15.65
C ASP A 235 -17.28 -5.06 -15.95
N TYR A 236 -16.16 -5.30 -15.26
CA TYR A 236 -15.44 -6.57 -15.32
C TYR A 236 -16.34 -7.76 -14.95
N LEU A 237 -17.01 -7.70 -13.80
CA LEU A 237 -17.90 -8.76 -13.32
C LEU A 237 -19.09 -9.01 -14.25
N LYS A 238 -19.63 -7.97 -14.89
CA LYS A 238 -20.68 -8.12 -15.93
C LYS A 238 -20.15 -8.83 -17.17
N GLY A 239 -18.92 -8.59 -17.57
CA GLY A 239 -18.25 -9.23 -18.68
C GLY A 239 -18.01 -10.75 -18.46
N GLN A 240 -17.76 -11.18 -17.21
CA GLN A 240 -17.53 -12.59 -16.86
C GLN A 240 -18.82 -13.45 -16.89
N LYS A 241 -19.99 -12.84 -16.91
CA LYS A 241 -21.29 -13.55 -16.92
C LYS A 241 -21.82 -13.85 -18.31
N LYS A 242 -21.10 -13.47 -19.36
CA LYS A 242 -21.40 -13.78 -20.76
C LYS A 242 -20.63 -14.98 -21.24
#